data_4ca180617e83746cdd784ba2128a7a4b
#
_entry.id   4ca180617e83746cdd784ba2128a7a4b
#
_cell.length_a   1.000
_cell.length_b   1.000
_cell.length_c   1.000
_cell.angle_alpha   90.00
_cell.angle_beta   90.00
_cell.angle_gamma   90.00
#
_symmetry.space_group_name_H-M   'P 1'
#
loop_
_entity.id
_entity.type
_entity.pdbx_description
1 polymer ?
#
loop_
_entity_poly.entity_id
_entity_poly.type
_entity_poly.pdbx_seq_one_letter_code
_entity_poly.pdbx_strand_id
1 'polypeptide(L)' 'SLDKIQAFVKIINEYNGRFDLVSGCSRVNAKSIMGIFSLDISRPLHLNIYNDENAAYVTDAISAFIINGR' A
#
# COMPACT_ATOMS: atom_id res chain seq x y z
N SER A 1 -5.67 -10.72 4.38
CA SER A 1 -5.72 -11.96 3.63
C SER A 1 -4.89 -11.86 2.36
N LEU A 2 -4.49 -13.00 1.83
CA LEU A 2 -3.69 -13.04 0.62
C LEU A 2 -4.40 -12.38 -0.56
N ASP A 3 -5.69 -12.63 -0.69
CA ASP A 3 -6.47 -12.05 -1.79
C ASP A 3 -6.45 -10.52 -1.76
N LYS A 4 -6.58 -9.95 -0.58
CA LYS A 4 -6.56 -8.51 -0.45
C LYS A 4 -5.19 -7.93 -0.78
N ILE A 5 -4.14 -8.61 -0.35
CA ILE A 5 -2.78 -8.15 -0.63
C ILE A 5 -2.51 -8.19 -2.13
N GLN A 6 -2.91 -9.28 -2.79
CA GLN A 6 -2.73 -9.39 -4.23
C GLN A 6 -3.50 -8.31 -4.98
N ALA A 7 -4.73 -8.04 -4.57
CA ALA A 7 -5.53 -7.00 -5.20
C ALA A 7 -4.90 -5.62 -5.01
N PHE A 8 -4.41 -5.35 -3.82
CA PHE A 8 -3.76 -4.09 -3.51
C PHE A 8 -2.51 -3.88 -4.38
N VAL A 9 -1.66 -4.90 -4.43
CA VAL A 9 -0.42 -4.83 -5.22
C VAL A 9 -0.74 -4.62 -6.71
N LYS A 10 -1.75 -5.30 -7.20
CA LYS A 10 -2.15 -5.15 -8.60
C LYS A 10 -2.54 -3.72 -8.91
N ILE A 11 -3.34 -3.12 -8.03
CA ILE A 11 -3.78 -1.74 -8.23
C ILE A 11 -2.59 -0.78 -8.19
N ILE A 12 -1.73 -0.93 -7.18
CA ILE A 12 -0.58 -0.05 -7.02
C ILE A 12 0.36 -0.14 -8.22
N ASN A 13 0.52 -1.35 -8.77
CA ASN A 13 1.42 -1.54 -9.91
C ASN A 13 0.91 -0.88 -11.20
N GLU A 14 -0.34 -0.47 -11.23
CA GLU A 14 -0.88 0.25 -12.38
C GLU A 14 -0.42 1.71 -12.43
N TYR A 15 0.16 2.21 -11.35
CA TYR A 15 0.58 3.59 -11.26
C TYR A 15 2.10 3.69 -11.22
N ASN A 16 2.62 4.71 -11.89
CA ASN A 16 4.04 4.99 -11.86
C ASN A 16 4.39 5.68 -10.55
N GLY A 17 5.65 5.54 -10.16
CA GLY A 17 6.16 6.23 -8.99
C GLY A 17 6.48 5.28 -7.86
N ARG A 18 6.89 5.87 -6.75
CA ARG A 18 7.31 5.10 -5.60
C ARG A 18 6.22 5.09 -4.54
N PHE A 19 5.96 3.92 -4.01
CA PHE A 19 4.99 3.72 -2.95
C PHE A 19 5.61 2.79 -1.92
N ASP A 20 5.59 3.20 -0.65
CA ASP A 20 6.13 2.38 0.44
C ASP A 20 5.02 2.08 1.43
N LEU A 21 5.05 0.86 1.98
CA LEU A 21 4.22 0.51 3.13
C LEU A 21 5.09 0.47 4.36
N VAL A 22 4.59 1.03 5.43
CA VAL A 22 5.33 1.15 6.68
C VAL A 22 4.54 0.49 7.81
N SER A 23 5.23 -0.31 8.60
CA SER A 23 4.69 -0.92 9.80
C SER A 23 5.72 -0.72 10.92
N GLY A 24 5.43 0.20 11.83
CA GLY A 24 6.39 0.52 12.87
C GLY A 24 7.69 1.05 12.27
N CYS A 25 8.78 0.35 12.52
CA CYS A 25 10.11 0.74 12.00
C CYS A 25 10.41 0.11 10.64
N SER A 26 9.54 -0.75 10.16
CA SER A 26 9.78 -1.48 8.92
C SER A 26 9.15 -0.76 7.74
N ARG A 27 9.88 -0.72 6.63
CA ARG A 27 9.42 -0.07 5.41
C ARG A 27 9.72 -0.98 4.22
N VAL A 28 8.73 -1.19 3.37
CA VAL A 28 8.91 -2.02 2.19
C VAL A 28 8.26 -1.35 0.99
N ASN A 29 8.68 -1.76 -0.20
CA ASN A 29 8.08 -1.27 -1.44
C ASN A 29 6.66 -1.84 -1.55
N ALA A 30 5.67 -0.96 -1.70
CA ALA A 30 4.27 -1.37 -1.79
C ALA A 30 3.96 -2.18 -3.05
N LYS A 31 4.85 -2.15 -4.04
CA LYS A 31 4.69 -2.93 -5.27
C LYS A 31 5.24 -4.34 -5.14
N SER A 32 5.88 -4.67 -4.02
CA SER A 32 6.49 -5.97 -3.80
C SER A 32 5.63 -6.81 -2.87
N ILE A 33 5.02 -7.85 -3.41
CA ILE A 33 4.17 -8.71 -2.59
C ILE A 33 5.00 -9.45 -1.53
N MET A 34 6.23 -9.83 -1.87
CA MET A 34 7.11 -10.48 -0.90
C MET A 34 7.50 -9.54 0.23
N GLY A 35 7.75 -8.27 -0.11
CA GLY A 35 8.07 -7.28 0.91
C GLY A 35 6.91 -7.07 1.86
N ILE A 36 5.69 -7.03 1.33
CA ILE A 36 4.50 -6.83 2.16
C ILE A 36 4.33 -7.99 3.14
N PHE A 37 4.59 -9.21 2.70
CA PHE A 37 4.48 -10.38 3.57
C PHE A 37 5.51 -10.38 4.70
N SER A 38 6.56 -9.59 4.59
CA SER A 38 7.54 -9.48 5.68
C SER A 38 7.06 -8.55 6.79
N LEU A 39 5.97 -7.82 6.56
CA LEU A 39 5.42 -6.91 7.55
C LEU A 39 4.40 -7.63 8.42
N ASP A 40 4.10 -7.02 9.57
CA ASP A 40 3.01 -7.46 10.42
C ASP A 40 1.70 -6.96 9.82
N ILE A 41 1.07 -7.78 9.02
CA ILE A 41 -0.15 -7.39 8.32
C ILE A 41 -1.41 -7.54 9.18
N SER A 42 -1.25 -7.94 10.43
CA SER A 42 -2.38 -7.98 11.36
C SER A 42 -2.76 -6.60 11.87
N ARG A 43 -1.95 -5.61 11.60
CA ARG A 43 -2.18 -4.23 12.00
C ARG A 43 -2.33 -3.34 10.78
N PRO A 44 -3.00 -2.19 10.93
CA PRO A 44 -3.05 -1.22 9.84
C PRO A 44 -1.65 -0.80 9.41
N LEU A 45 -1.47 -0.67 8.12
CA LEU A 45 -0.20 -0.23 7.55
C LEU A 45 -0.35 1.18 7.04
N HIS A 46 0.78 1.89 7.00
CA HIS A 46 0.80 3.26 6.50
C HIS A 46 1.37 3.28 5.09
N LEU A 47 0.67 3.89 4.16
CA LEU A 47 1.13 4.00 2.78
C LEU A 47 1.71 5.38 2.53
N ASN A 48 2.96 5.41 2.09
CA ASN A 48 3.62 6.65 1.67
C ASN A 48 3.61 6.71 0.15
N ILE A 49 3.07 7.79 -0.38
CA ILE A 49 3.00 8.02 -1.82
C ILE A 49 3.97 9.16 -2.14
N TYR A 50 4.96 8.87 -2.99
CA TYR A 50 6.00 9.84 -3.30
C TYR A 50 5.77 10.59 -4.60
N ASN A 51 4.73 10.22 -5.34
CA ASN A 51 4.39 10.90 -6.59
C ASN A 51 3.05 11.62 -6.41
N ASP A 52 3.13 12.93 -6.23
CA ASP A 52 1.95 13.74 -5.95
C ASP A 52 0.97 13.79 -7.12
N GLU A 53 1.45 13.59 -8.34
CA GLU A 53 0.59 13.65 -9.51
C GLU A 53 -0.52 12.62 -9.47
N ASN A 54 -0.20 11.45 -8.92
CA ASN A 54 -1.15 10.33 -8.90
C ASN A 54 -1.80 10.13 -7.53
N ALA A 55 -1.41 10.92 -6.53
CA ALA A 55 -1.81 10.63 -5.15
C ALA A 55 -3.32 10.51 -4.99
N ALA A 56 -4.08 11.44 -5.56
CA ALA A 56 -5.52 11.42 -5.42
C ALA A 56 -6.14 10.21 -6.11
N TYR A 57 -5.63 9.88 -7.29
CA TYR A 57 -6.14 8.73 -8.05
C TYR A 57 -5.82 7.42 -7.34
N VAL A 58 -4.61 7.31 -6.81
CA VAL A 58 -4.20 6.10 -6.09
C VAL A 58 -5.04 5.93 -4.84
N THR A 59 -5.21 6.99 -4.06
CA THR A 59 -6.01 6.94 -2.84
C THR A 59 -7.43 6.48 -3.14
N ASP A 60 -8.00 7.00 -4.21
CA ASP A 60 -9.33 6.64 -4.62
C ASP A 60 -9.40 5.16 -5.04
N ALA A 61 -8.42 4.73 -5.83
CA ALA A 61 -8.40 3.37 -6.34
C ALA A 61 -8.26 2.33 -5.24
N ILE A 62 -7.56 2.67 -4.15
CA ILE A 62 -7.35 1.74 -3.05
C ILE A 62 -8.25 2.04 -1.84
N SER A 63 -9.30 2.82 -2.04
CA SER A 63 -10.13 3.26 -0.92
C SER A 63 -10.72 2.10 -0.12
N ALA A 64 -10.97 0.97 -0.77
CA ALA A 64 -11.50 -0.21 -0.08
C ALA A 64 -10.53 -0.79 0.94
N PHE A 65 -9.24 -0.45 0.84
CA PHE A 65 -8.21 -0.95 1.74
C PHE A 65 -7.86 0.05 2.84
N ILE A 66 -8.39 1.28 2.76
CA ILE A 66 -8.04 2.33 3.68
C ILE A 66 -8.94 2.25 4.91
N ILE A 67 -8.32 2.33 6.08
CA ILE A 67 -9.05 2.40 7.34
C ILE A 67 -9.03 3.87 7.77
N ASN A 68 -10.20 4.45 7.95
CA ASN A 68 -10.30 5.79 8.47
C ASN A 68 -10.16 5.70 9.96
N GLY A 69 -9.01 5.96 10.40
CA GLY A 69 -8.63 5.72 11.77
C GLY A 69 -8.98 6.85 12.69
N ARG A 70 -9.86 7.61 12.38
CA ARG A 70 -9.99 8.61 13.25
C ARG A 70 -11.08 8.60 13.91
#